data_ba774cc5736dbda7e68cd8c36bbac50e
#
_entry.id   ba774cc5736dbda7e68cd8c36bbac50e
#
_cell.length_a   1.000
_cell.length_b   1.000
_cell.length_c   1.000
_cell.angle_alpha   90.00
_cell.angle_beta   90.00
_cell.angle_gamma   90.00
#
_symmetry.space_group_name_H-M   'P 1'
#
loop_
_entity.id
_entity.type
_entity.pdbx_description
1 polymer ?
#
loop_
_entity_poly.entity_id
_entity_poly.type
_entity_poly.pdbx_seq_one_letter_code
_entity_poly.pdbx_strand_id
1 'polypeptide(L)'
;MAASQKKTGGKRTSSGGTRRSGSASGSSRGNSRGSKAPARRPMRREIGAAVCLALALFAALGYFHIQAIFIDFFSGLLKGLLGYGFWLMPPALLLAAYILAFHRGRPVRLRVTCGLLLPLLFSCIVHGLLGRVLPWDDALVKTLWAAGEELTSGGVLGGVLAQGSVQVFSRLGSTILFVLAFLLAGLGAFRLSLAEVADWIFDRPRYEYEPEEEPERPRRSKREERPAAPEPVRT
;
A
#
# COMPACT_ATOMS: atom_id res chain seq x y z
N MET A 1 -54.46 -3.12 -15.06
CA MET A 1 -55.17 -2.22 -14.12
C MET A 1 -54.10 -1.49 -13.36
N ALA A 2 -53.83 -0.29 -13.74
CA ALA A 2 -54.25 1.00 -13.18
C ALA A 2 -53.41 1.29 -11.91
N ALA A 3 -52.74 2.38 -11.66
CA ALA A 3 -52.62 3.75 -12.15
C ALA A 3 -51.64 4.40 -11.18
N SER A 4 -50.60 5.13 -11.61
CA SER A 4 -50.52 6.57 -11.82
C SER A 4 -50.80 7.46 -10.59
N GLN A 5 -49.81 8.28 -10.19
CA GLN A 5 -49.88 9.70 -9.83
C GLN A 5 -48.53 10.16 -9.31
N LYS A 6 -47.71 10.97 -9.89
CA LYS A 6 -47.70 12.35 -10.42
C LYS A 6 -48.24 13.42 -9.43
N LYS A 7 -47.35 14.28 -8.89
CA LYS A 7 -47.52 15.70 -8.53
C LYS A 7 -46.16 16.31 -8.24
N THR A 8 -45.57 17.14 -9.07
CA THR A 8 -45.74 18.59 -9.37
C THR A 8 -45.63 19.47 -8.12
N GLY A 9 -44.57 20.27 -7.93
CA GLY A 9 -44.51 21.62 -8.43
C GLY A 9 -44.38 22.62 -7.28
N GLY A 10 -43.62 23.69 -7.49
CA GLY A 10 -43.57 24.91 -6.66
C GLY A 10 -42.15 25.44 -6.43
N LYS A 11 -41.57 26.15 -7.15
CA LYS A 11 -41.41 27.47 -7.77
C LYS A 11 -41.79 28.66 -6.84
N ARG A 12 -40.86 29.63 -6.81
CA ARG A 12 -40.97 31.05 -6.45
C ARG A 12 -40.32 31.43 -5.12
N THR A 13 -39.60 32.54 -4.95
CA THR A 13 -39.24 33.76 -5.71
C THR A 13 -38.34 34.60 -4.80
N SER A 14 -37.27 35.17 -5.35
CA SER A 14 -36.81 36.52 -5.34
C SER A 14 -37.21 37.49 -4.21
N SER A 15 -36.25 38.16 -3.69
CA SER A 15 -36.11 39.66 -3.54
C SER A 15 -35.08 39.85 -2.40
N GLY A 16 -34.06 40.62 -2.49
CA GLY A 16 -33.92 41.97 -2.95
C GLY A 16 -33.46 42.87 -1.82
N GLY A 17 -32.29 43.50 -1.94
CA GLY A 17 -31.98 44.75 -1.33
C GLY A 17 -31.41 44.72 0.10
N THR A 18 -30.21 45.09 0.39
CA THR A 18 -29.86 46.52 0.58
C THR A 18 -28.36 46.64 0.95
N ARG A 19 -27.69 47.47 0.24
CA ARG A 19 -26.36 48.02 0.59
C ARG A 19 -26.46 48.75 1.92
N ARG A 20 -25.53 48.49 2.82
CA ARG A 20 -25.14 49.47 3.85
C ARG A 20 -23.62 49.46 3.99
N SER A 21 -23.04 50.52 3.51
CA SER A 21 -21.70 51.00 3.80
C SER A 21 -21.57 51.30 5.30
N GLY A 22 -20.47 50.89 5.89
CA GLY A 22 -20.16 51.20 7.30
C GLY A 22 -18.72 50.85 7.63
N SER A 23 -17.86 51.80 7.38
CA SER A 23 -16.64 52.23 8.13
C SER A 23 -15.78 51.20 8.83
N ALA A 24 -14.52 51.32 8.49
CA ALA A 24 -13.31 50.84 9.10
C ALA A 24 -13.28 50.85 10.63
N SER A 25 -12.86 49.75 11.22
CA SER A 25 -12.07 49.80 12.46
C SER A 25 -11.06 48.66 12.40
N GLY A 26 -9.80 49.04 12.47
CA GLY A 26 -8.68 48.13 12.54
C GLY A 26 -8.74 47.26 13.80
N SER A 27 -8.69 46.00 13.64
CA SER A 27 -8.34 45.07 14.71
C SER A 27 -7.12 44.27 14.28
N SER A 28 -6.05 44.50 15.02
CA SER A 28 -4.80 43.79 15.03
C SER A 28 -5.06 42.29 14.96
N ARG A 29 -4.70 41.67 13.82
CA ARG A 29 -4.60 40.23 13.73
C ARG A 29 -3.45 39.78 14.63
N GLY A 30 -3.79 39.48 15.87
CA GLY A 30 -2.94 38.67 16.74
C GLY A 30 -2.65 37.34 16.03
N ASN A 31 -1.41 37.20 15.61
CA ASN A 31 -0.87 35.99 15.05
C ASN A 31 -0.79 34.94 16.17
N SER A 32 -1.92 34.36 16.54
CA SER A 32 -1.94 33.17 17.40
C SER A 32 -1.30 32.04 16.61
N ARG A 33 0.01 31.90 16.77
CA ARG A 33 0.70 30.65 16.47
C ARG A 33 0.04 29.56 17.34
N GLY A 34 -1.05 29.01 16.84
CA GLY A 34 -1.64 27.80 17.36
C GLY A 34 -0.55 26.74 17.32
N SER A 35 0.03 26.43 18.48
CA SER A 35 0.86 25.25 18.64
C SER A 35 0.01 24.05 18.22
N LYS A 36 0.26 23.53 17.02
CA LYS A 36 -0.33 22.26 16.59
C LYS A 36 0.08 21.24 17.63
N ALA A 37 -0.82 20.90 18.55
CA ALA A 37 -0.64 19.77 19.44
C ALA A 37 -0.18 18.57 18.61
N PRO A 38 0.84 17.85 19.04
CA PRO A 38 1.35 16.71 18.28
C PRO A 38 0.19 15.76 18.04
N ALA A 39 -0.10 15.50 16.76
CA ALA A 39 -1.18 14.62 16.36
C ALA A 39 -0.98 13.28 17.05
N ARG A 40 -1.85 12.95 18.02
CA ARG A 40 -1.81 11.69 18.75
C ARG A 40 -1.81 10.56 17.72
N ARG A 41 -0.77 9.75 17.76
CA ARG A 41 -0.66 8.57 16.89
C ARG A 41 -1.88 7.68 17.13
N PRO A 42 -2.54 7.19 16.10
CA PRO A 42 -3.66 6.28 16.32
C PRO A 42 -3.14 5.02 17.03
N MET A 43 -3.47 4.84 18.31
CA MET A 43 -3.04 3.72 19.17
C MET A 43 -3.16 2.34 18.48
N ARG A 44 -4.17 2.18 17.63
CA ARG A 44 -4.39 0.92 16.87
C ARG A 44 -3.21 0.49 15.99
N ARG A 45 -2.42 1.43 15.50
CA ARG A 45 -1.27 1.12 14.63
C ARG A 45 -0.05 0.71 15.46
N GLU A 46 0.16 1.33 16.61
CA GLU A 46 1.25 0.99 17.54
C GLU A 46 1.01 -0.40 18.12
N ILE A 47 -0.23 -0.71 18.50
CA ILE A 47 -0.61 -2.04 18.96
C ILE A 47 -0.40 -3.07 17.84
N GLY A 48 -0.83 -2.76 16.61
CA GLY A 48 -0.61 -3.65 15.46
C GLY A 48 0.86 -3.93 15.18
N ALA A 49 1.72 -2.91 15.28
CA ALA A 49 3.17 -3.07 15.11
C ALA A 49 3.77 -3.94 16.22
N ALA A 50 3.37 -3.73 17.47
CA ALA A 50 3.84 -4.52 18.60
C ALA A 50 3.40 -5.99 18.50
N VAL A 51 2.16 -6.23 18.08
CA VAL A 51 1.64 -7.60 17.86
C VAL A 51 2.40 -8.29 16.72
N CYS A 52 2.60 -7.63 15.59
CA CYS A 52 3.38 -8.19 14.47
C CYS A 52 4.82 -8.49 14.88
N LEU A 53 5.43 -7.62 15.69
CA LEU A 53 6.79 -7.85 16.22
C LEU A 53 6.84 -9.07 17.14
N ALA A 54 5.89 -9.17 18.07
CA ALA A 54 5.81 -10.32 18.97
C ALA A 54 5.61 -11.63 18.19
N LEU A 55 4.68 -11.65 17.23
CA LEU A 55 4.46 -12.81 16.37
C LEU A 55 5.69 -13.16 15.53
N ALA A 56 6.42 -12.16 15.04
CA ALA A 56 7.68 -12.37 14.31
C ALA A 56 8.73 -13.05 15.19
N LEU A 57 8.86 -12.61 16.44
CA LEU A 57 9.77 -13.24 17.41
C LEU A 57 9.37 -14.67 17.71
N PHE A 58 8.08 -14.95 17.94
CA PHE A 58 7.62 -16.33 18.17
C PHE A 58 7.85 -17.23 16.95
N ALA A 59 7.60 -16.72 15.75
CA ALA A 59 7.86 -17.46 14.53
C ALA A 59 9.38 -17.70 14.33
N ALA A 60 10.23 -16.73 14.66
CA ALA A 60 11.68 -16.86 14.61
C ALA A 60 12.22 -17.85 15.65
N LEU A 61 11.67 -17.87 16.87
CA LEU A 61 12.02 -18.87 17.89
C LEU A 61 11.72 -20.30 17.43
N GLY A 62 10.68 -20.49 16.60
CA GLY A 62 10.36 -21.78 15.98
C GLY A 62 11.46 -22.30 15.04
N TYR A 63 12.38 -21.45 14.55
CA TYR A 63 13.54 -21.90 13.76
C TYR A 63 14.63 -22.55 14.63
N PHE A 64 14.76 -22.06 15.86
CA PHE A 64 15.82 -22.52 16.77
C PHE A 64 15.44 -23.78 17.55
N HIS A 65 14.28 -24.40 17.27
CA HIS A 65 13.81 -25.62 17.94
C HIS A 65 13.77 -25.48 19.47
N ILE A 66 13.47 -24.28 19.95
CA ILE A 66 13.32 -24.05 21.40
C ILE A 66 12.03 -24.71 21.85
N GLN A 67 12.17 -25.74 22.67
CA GLN A 67 11.05 -26.54 23.19
C GLN A 67 10.27 -25.72 24.24
N ALA A 68 9.13 -25.19 23.85
CA ALA A 68 8.17 -24.58 24.76
C ALA A 68 6.77 -24.80 24.17
N ILE A 69 5.83 -25.22 24.98
CA ILE A 69 4.47 -25.62 24.57
C ILE A 69 3.82 -24.57 23.64
N PHE A 70 3.95 -23.30 23.95
CA PHE A 70 3.38 -22.23 23.15
C PHE A 70 4.11 -22.03 21.79
N ILE A 71 5.45 -22.14 21.82
CA ILE A 71 6.27 -21.99 20.60
C ILE A 71 6.04 -23.17 19.66
N ASP A 72 5.98 -24.40 20.21
CA ASP A 72 5.73 -25.61 19.45
C ASP A 72 4.33 -25.59 18.81
N PHE A 73 3.32 -25.21 19.60
CA PHE A 73 1.96 -25.02 19.07
C PHE A 73 1.89 -23.98 17.96
N PHE A 74 2.50 -22.80 18.18
CA PHE A 74 2.46 -21.71 17.21
C PHE A 74 3.26 -22.03 15.94
N SER A 75 4.44 -22.62 16.08
CA SER A 75 5.26 -23.05 14.94
C SER A 75 4.61 -24.20 14.16
N GLY A 76 4.03 -25.18 14.86
CA GLY A 76 3.27 -26.27 14.24
C GLY A 76 2.06 -25.74 13.47
N LEU A 77 1.31 -24.81 14.06
CA LEU A 77 0.19 -24.14 13.37
C LEU A 77 0.63 -23.44 12.09
N LEU A 78 1.71 -22.66 12.15
CA LEU A 78 2.22 -21.94 10.97
C LEU A 78 2.77 -22.91 9.91
N LYS A 79 3.50 -23.96 10.31
CA LYS A 79 4.00 -25.00 9.41
C LYS A 79 2.85 -25.77 8.77
N GLY A 80 1.86 -26.20 9.53
CA GLY A 80 0.68 -26.89 9.01
C GLY A 80 -0.12 -26.04 8.02
N LEU A 81 -0.26 -24.74 8.27
CA LEU A 81 -0.99 -23.83 7.38
C LEU A 81 -0.21 -23.43 6.14
N LEU A 82 1.07 -23.08 6.27
CA LEU A 82 1.89 -22.47 5.23
C LEU A 82 3.00 -23.39 4.70
N GLY A 83 3.31 -24.50 5.36
CA GLY A 83 4.40 -25.38 4.98
C GLY A 83 5.71 -24.61 4.78
N TYR A 84 6.29 -24.70 3.58
CA TYR A 84 7.52 -23.95 3.22
C TYR A 84 7.38 -22.43 3.39
N GLY A 85 6.18 -21.86 3.32
CA GLY A 85 5.95 -20.44 3.56
C GLY A 85 6.28 -19.99 4.97
N PHE A 86 6.42 -20.92 5.92
CA PHE A 86 6.87 -20.67 7.28
C PHE A 86 8.21 -19.92 7.32
N TRP A 87 9.15 -20.25 6.42
CA TRP A 87 10.46 -19.59 6.34
C TRP A 87 10.39 -18.10 6.00
N LEU A 88 9.36 -17.69 5.25
CA LEU A 88 9.14 -16.27 4.93
C LEU A 88 8.28 -15.54 5.98
N MET A 89 7.70 -16.27 6.94
CA MET A 89 6.76 -15.68 7.91
C MET A 89 7.42 -14.67 8.86
N PRO A 90 8.56 -14.96 9.52
CA PRO A 90 9.21 -13.99 10.40
C PRO A 90 9.66 -12.70 9.66
N PRO A 91 10.37 -12.76 8.51
CA PRO A 91 10.75 -11.54 7.81
C PRO A 91 9.54 -10.76 7.28
N ALA A 92 8.45 -11.42 6.87
CA ALA A 92 7.22 -10.75 6.44
C ALA A 92 6.53 -10.02 7.61
N LEU A 93 6.47 -10.64 8.79
CA LEU A 93 5.94 -10.03 10.00
C LEU A 93 6.82 -8.88 10.51
N LEU A 94 8.14 -8.99 10.44
CA LEU A 94 9.07 -7.89 10.75
C LEU A 94 8.88 -6.72 9.79
N LEU A 95 8.73 -7.00 8.49
CA LEU A 95 8.43 -5.97 7.49
C LEU A 95 7.10 -5.28 7.80
N ALA A 96 6.06 -6.05 8.15
CA ALA A 96 4.76 -5.51 8.54
C ALA A 96 4.87 -4.63 9.80
N ALA A 97 5.58 -5.08 10.84
CA ALA A 97 5.84 -4.32 12.06
C ALA A 97 6.58 -3.01 11.75
N TYR A 98 7.63 -3.07 10.94
CA TYR A 98 8.40 -1.90 10.50
C TYR A 98 7.52 -0.89 9.75
N ILE A 99 6.71 -1.35 8.79
CA ILE A 99 5.82 -0.49 8.02
C ILE A 99 4.78 0.18 8.94
N LEU A 100 4.20 -0.57 9.90
CA LEU A 100 3.23 -0.01 10.83
C LEU A 100 3.86 0.99 11.80
N ALA A 101 5.10 0.75 12.27
CA ALA A 101 5.78 1.59 13.24
C ALA A 101 6.27 2.91 12.60
N PHE A 102 6.95 2.84 11.46
CA PHE A 102 7.70 3.96 10.92
C PHE A 102 7.00 4.71 9.79
N HIS A 103 6.18 4.06 8.96
CA HIS A 103 5.57 4.72 7.82
C HIS A 103 4.26 5.41 8.16
N ARG A 104 4.24 6.75 7.96
CA ARG A 104 3.09 7.64 8.21
C ARG A 104 2.44 8.06 6.90
N GLY A 105 1.80 7.24 6.15
CA GLY A 105 1.18 7.68 4.90
C GLY A 105 0.18 6.67 4.36
N ARG A 106 -0.61 7.06 3.38
CA ARG A 106 -1.38 6.13 2.56
C ARG A 106 -0.45 5.59 1.44
N PRO A 107 -0.50 4.32 1.07
CA PRO A 107 -1.36 3.23 1.54
C PRO A 107 -0.63 2.19 2.42
N VAL A 108 -0.52 2.46 3.74
CA VAL A 108 0.16 1.53 4.67
C VAL A 108 -0.51 0.17 4.71
N ARG A 109 -1.85 0.14 4.67
CA ARG A 109 -2.63 -1.11 4.72
C ARG A 109 -2.30 -2.02 3.53
N LEU A 110 -2.26 -1.46 2.31
CA LEU A 110 -1.92 -2.23 1.12
C LEU A 110 -0.52 -2.86 1.22
N ARG A 111 0.46 -2.10 1.70
CA ARG A 111 1.84 -2.59 1.86
C ARG A 111 1.94 -3.72 2.87
N VAL A 112 1.26 -3.57 4.00
CA VAL A 112 1.21 -4.62 5.03
C VAL A 112 0.52 -5.87 4.50
N THR A 113 -0.61 -5.73 3.81
CA THR A 113 -1.30 -6.88 3.21
C THR A 113 -0.45 -7.55 2.14
N CYS A 114 0.20 -6.79 1.26
CA CYS A 114 1.13 -7.34 0.26
C CYS A 114 2.30 -8.08 0.95
N GLY A 115 2.89 -7.50 1.99
CA GLY A 115 3.97 -8.14 2.75
C GLY A 115 3.53 -9.45 3.42
N LEU A 116 2.34 -9.48 4.01
CA LEU A 116 1.79 -10.69 4.65
C LEU A 116 1.31 -11.75 3.65
N LEU A 117 1.03 -11.36 2.41
CA LEU A 117 0.70 -12.31 1.34
C LEU A 117 1.94 -13.04 0.80
N LEU A 118 3.15 -12.50 0.95
CA LEU A 118 4.37 -13.11 0.43
C LEU A 118 4.58 -14.56 0.92
N PRO A 119 4.48 -14.88 2.23
CA PRO A 119 4.62 -16.25 2.70
C PRO A 119 3.59 -17.21 2.08
N LEU A 120 2.35 -16.76 1.93
CA LEU A 120 1.27 -17.55 1.34
C LEU A 120 1.52 -17.82 -0.14
N LEU A 121 1.88 -16.79 -0.91
CA LEU A 121 2.17 -16.93 -2.34
C LEU A 121 3.41 -17.81 -2.58
N PHE A 122 4.44 -17.65 -1.76
CA PHE A 122 5.60 -18.54 -1.79
C PHE A 122 5.22 -20.00 -1.51
N SER A 123 4.36 -20.23 -0.53
CA SER A 123 3.79 -21.53 -0.22
C SER A 123 3.06 -22.15 -1.41
N CYS A 124 2.24 -21.35 -2.14
CA CYS A 124 1.57 -21.80 -3.36
C CYS A 124 2.55 -22.15 -4.48
N ILE A 125 3.61 -21.37 -4.66
CA ILE A 125 4.64 -21.64 -5.67
C ILE A 125 5.34 -22.95 -5.37
N VAL A 126 5.82 -23.13 -4.14
CA VAL A 126 6.52 -24.36 -3.73
C VAL A 126 5.62 -25.57 -3.87
N HIS A 127 4.34 -25.46 -3.46
CA HIS A 127 3.39 -26.57 -3.65
C HIS A 127 3.14 -26.87 -5.13
N GLY A 128 3.02 -25.84 -5.97
CA GLY A 128 2.88 -26.00 -7.44
C GLY A 128 4.06 -26.71 -8.09
N LEU A 129 5.28 -26.45 -7.60
CA LEU A 129 6.52 -27.04 -8.13
C LEU A 129 6.78 -28.45 -7.59
N LEU A 130 6.73 -28.60 -6.26
CA LEU A 130 7.15 -29.81 -5.55
C LEU A 130 5.98 -30.67 -5.05
N GLY A 131 4.81 -30.07 -4.85
CA GLY A 131 3.64 -30.73 -4.31
C GLY A 131 3.04 -31.76 -5.27
N ARG A 132 2.40 -32.78 -4.70
CA ARG A 132 1.61 -33.76 -5.44
C ARG A 132 0.17 -33.27 -5.55
N VAL A 133 -0.45 -33.48 -6.69
CA VAL A 133 -1.90 -33.27 -6.84
C VAL A 133 -2.61 -34.40 -6.08
N LEU A 134 -3.33 -34.02 -5.04
CA LEU A 134 -4.11 -34.95 -4.21
C LEU A 134 -5.58 -34.93 -4.66
N PRO A 135 -6.31 -36.05 -4.49
CA PRO A 135 -7.75 -36.04 -4.72
C PRO A 135 -8.46 -35.11 -3.75
N TRP A 136 -9.59 -34.55 -4.19
CA TRP A 136 -10.44 -33.70 -3.36
C TRP A 136 -11.36 -34.58 -2.51
N ASP A 137 -10.82 -35.09 -1.39
CA ASP A 137 -11.51 -35.93 -0.44
C ASP A 137 -11.44 -35.31 0.97
N ASP A 138 -12.16 -35.93 1.91
CA ASP A 138 -12.17 -35.47 3.32
C ASP A 138 -10.79 -35.59 4.00
N ALA A 139 -9.88 -36.36 3.44
CA ALA A 139 -8.52 -36.56 3.96
C ALA A 139 -7.55 -35.46 3.47
N LEU A 140 -7.91 -34.70 2.42
CA LEU A 140 -7.05 -33.69 1.79
C LEU A 140 -6.43 -32.72 2.82
N VAL A 141 -7.26 -32.15 3.69
CA VAL A 141 -6.82 -31.16 4.69
C VAL A 141 -5.83 -31.80 5.68
N LYS A 142 -6.10 -33.04 6.13
CA LYS A 142 -5.21 -33.76 7.05
C LYS A 142 -3.87 -34.10 6.41
N THR A 143 -3.90 -34.52 5.15
CA THR A 143 -2.69 -34.85 4.39
C THR A 143 -1.85 -33.62 4.13
N LEU A 144 -2.47 -32.49 3.74
CA LEU A 144 -1.78 -31.21 3.54
C LEU A 144 -1.22 -30.64 4.83
N TRP A 145 -1.93 -30.83 5.95
CA TRP A 145 -1.46 -30.42 7.28
C TRP A 145 -0.20 -31.20 7.68
N ALA A 146 -0.24 -32.53 7.64
CA ALA A 146 0.92 -33.37 7.96
C ALA A 146 2.11 -33.04 7.06
N ALA A 147 1.91 -32.95 5.76
CA ALA A 147 2.96 -32.57 4.82
C ALA A 147 3.47 -31.12 5.04
N GLY A 148 2.63 -30.24 5.58
CA GLY A 148 3.02 -28.89 5.98
C GLY A 148 3.92 -28.88 7.21
N GLU A 149 3.57 -29.65 8.25
CA GLU A 149 4.38 -29.80 9.47
C GLU A 149 5.77 -30.37 9.17
N GLU A 150 5.85 -31.34 8.24
CA GLU A 150 7.11 -31.92 7.75
C GLU A 150 7.86 -31.01 6.78
N LEU A 151 7.31 -29.82 6.43
CA LEU A 151 7.88 -28.89 5.45
C LEU A 151 8.13 -29.57 4.08
N THR A 152 7.28 -30.50 3.65
CA THR A 152 7.36 -31.16 2.34
C THR A 152 6.40 -30.58 1.32
N SER A 153 5.48 -29.71 1.75
CA SER A 153 4.48 -29.07 0.89
C SER A 153 4.22 -27.62 1.27
N GLY A 154 3.29 -26.99 0.56
CA GLY A 154 2.83 -25.64 0.87
C GLY A 154 1.85 -25.53 2.04
N GLY A 155 1.67 -26.58 2.84
CA GLY A 155 0.68 -26.62 3.92
C GLY A 155 -0.76 -26.58 3.40
N VAL A 156 -1.71 -26.41 4.31
CA VAL A 156 -3.14 -26.42 3.96
C VAL A 156 -3.51 -25.24 3.07
N LEU A 157 -3.14 -24.02 3.45
CA LEU A 157 -3.54 -22.82 2.70
C LEU A 157 -2.87 -22.78 1.32
N GLY A 158 -1.55 -22.98 1.26
CA GLY A 158 -0.83 -23.01 0.00
C GLY A 158 -1.25 -24.17 -0.88
N GLY A 159 -1.46 -25.35 -0.29
CA GLY A 159 -1.88 -26.54 -1.02
C GLY A 159 -3.28 -26.43 -1.62
N VAL A 160 -4.27 -26.00 -0.84
CA VAL A 160 -5.65 -25.84 -1.32
C VAL A 160 -5.72 -24.77 -2.43
N LEU A 161 -5.06 -23.62 -2.25
CA LEU A 161 -5.03 -22.57 -3.27
C LEU A 161 -4.31 -23.02 -4.54
N ALA A 162 -3.15 -23.69 -4.39
CA ALA A 162 -2.40 -24.20 -5.53
C ALA A 162 -3.18 -25.27 -6.29
N GLN A 163 -3.77 -26.26 -5.61
CA GLN A 163 -4.55 -27.31 -6.24
C GLN A 163 -5.83 -26.77 -6.89
N GLY A 164 -6.52 -25.83 -6.25
CA GLY A 164 -7.69 -25.18 -6.83
C GLY A 164 -7.35 -24.44 -8.12
N SER A 165 -6.22 -23.74 -8.14
CA SER A 165 -5.77 -23.03 -9.36
C SER A 165 -5.28 -23.97 -10.45
N VAL A 166 -4.68 -25.11 -10.12
CA VAL A 166 -4.25 -26.12 -11.11
C VAL A 166 -5.43 -26.68 -11.90
N GLN A 167 -6.61 -26.79 -11.32
CA GLN A 167 -7.82 -27.24 -12.04
C GLN A 167 -8.25 -26.24 -13.14
N VAL A 168 -7.97 -24.95 -12.94
CA VAL A 168 -8.38 -23.90 -13.88
C VAL A 168 -7.28 -23.60 -14.92
N PHE A 169 -6.02 -23.49 -14.45
CA PHE A 169 -4.91 -22.98 -15.25
C PHE A 169 -3.86 -24.03 -15.66
N SER A 170 -4.04 -25.28 -15.33
CA SER A 170 -3.00 -26.31 -15.36
C SER A 170 -1.85 -26.05 -14.37
N ARG A 171 -0.96 -27.03 -14.19
CA ARG A 171 0.14 -26.90 -13.21
C ARG A 171 1.12 -25.78 -13.54
N LEU A 172 1.53 -25.68 -14.82
CA LEU A 172 2.45 -24.63 -15.27
C LEU A 172 1.81 -23.26 -15.18
N GLY A 173 0.59 -23.11 -15.68
CA GLY A 173 -0.14 -21.82 -15.66
C GLY A 173 -0.37 -21.31 -14.25
N SER A 174 -0.75 -22.19 -13.33
CA SER A 174 -0.93 -21.87 -11.92
C SER A 174 0.36 -21.39 -11.26
N THR A 175 1.48 -22.09 -11.51
CA THR A 175 2.78 -21.70 -10.96
C THR A 175 3.22 -20.33 -11.48
N ILE A 176 3.08 -20.07 -12.79
CA ILE A 176 3.40 -18.74 -13.37
C ILE A 176 2.52 -17.66 -12.77
N LEU A 177 1.23 -17.92 -12.59
CA LEU A 177 0.30 -16.98 -11.94
C LEU A 177 0.76 -16.61 -10.53
N PHE A 178 1.13 -17.61 -9.70
CA PHE A 178 1.59 -17.34 -8.34
C PHE A 178 2.95 -16.64 -8.29
N VAL A 179 3.87 -16.97 -9.20
CA VAL A 179 5.15 -16.24 -9.33
C VAL A 179 4.91 -14.78 -9.68
N LEU A 180 4.03 -14.50 -10.65
CA LEU A 180 3.68 -13.13 -11.02
C LEU A 180 3.01 -12.39 -9.85
N ALA A 181 2.07 -13.03 -9.17
CA ALA A 181 1.42 -12.48 -7.98
C ALA A 181 2.43 -12.20 -6.85
N PHE A 182 3.39 -13.09 -6.63
CA PHE A 182 4.46 -12.92 -5.64
C PHE A 182 5.35 -11.72 -5.97
N LEU A 183 5.74 -11.56 -7.23
CA LEU A 183 6.53 -10.40 -7.68
C LEU A 183 5.74 -9.10 -7.50
N LEU A 184 4.46 -9.07 -7.89
CA LEU A 184 3.61 -7.89 -7.71
C LEU A 184 3.38 -7.56 -6.23
N ALA A 185 3.18 -8.57 -5.38
CA ALA A 185 3.07 -8.38 -3.94
C ALA A 185 4.37 -7.85 -3.33
N GLY A 186 5.53 -8.35 -3.80
CA GLY A 186 6.85 -7.85 -3.42
C GLY A 186 7.03 -6.38 -3.77
N LEU A 187 6.76 -6.01 -5.03
CA LEU A 187 6.81 -4.61 -5.48
C LEU A 187 5.91 -3.70 -4.62
N GLY A 188 4.68 -4.17 -4.35
CA GLY A 188 3.73 -3.44 -3.50
C GLY A 188 4.21 -3.28 -2.05
N ALA A 189 4.85 -4.29 -1.48
CA ALA A 189 5.39 -4.27 -0.11
C ALA A 189 6.57 -3.30 0.01
N PHE A 190 7.52 -3.33 -0.93
CA PHE A 190 8.74 -2.53 -0.91
C PHE A 190 8.61 -1.14 -1.53
N ARG A 191 7.47 -0.81 -2.14
CA ARG A 191 7.25 0.43 -2.92
C ARG A 191 8.16 0.58 -4.14
N LEU A 192 8.67 -0.50 -4.66
CA LEU A 192 9.44 -0.45 -5.89
C LEU A 192 8.48 -0.25 -7.05
N SER A 193 8.73 0.71 -7.91
CA SER A 193 8.03 0.83 -9.17
C SER A 193 8.61 -0.17 -10.18
N LEU A 194 7.76 -0.69 -11.08
CA LEU A 194 8.25 -1.54 -12.17
C LEU A 194 9.33 -0.84 -13.01
N ALA A 195 9.23 0.48 -13.14
CA ALA A 195 10.23 1.28 -13.85
C ALA A 195 11.58 1.29 -13.13
N GLU A 196 11.61 1.47 -11.80
CA GLU A 196 12.85 1.42 -11.01
C GLU A 196 13.51 0.04 -11.08
N VAL A 197 12.72 -1.03 -11.04
CA VAL A 197 13.25 -2.40 -11.18
C VAL A 197 13.77 -2.63 -12.61
N ALA A 198 13.06 -2.16 -13.63
CA ALA A 198 13.51 -2.25 -15.01
C ALA A 198 14.79 -1.44 -15.24
N ASP A 199 14.88 -0.23 -14.69
CA ASP A 199 16.08 0.61 -14.78
C ASP A 199 17.28 -0.06 -14.10
N TRP A 200 17.05 -0.73 -12.96
CA TRP A 200 18.09 -1.46 -12.25
C TRP A 200 18.56 -2.72 -13.01
N ILE A 201 17.64 -3.48 -13.61
CA ILE A 201 17.98 -4.70 -14.37
C ILE A 201 18.65 -4.39 -15.70
N PHE A 202 18.17 -3.34 -16.40
CA PHE A 202 18.66 -3.00 -17.74
C PHE A 202 19.78 -1.98 -17.74
N ASP A 203 20.23 -1.54 -16.54
CA ASP A 203 21.32 -0.54 -16.35
C ASP A 203 21.23 0.63 -17.35
N ARG A 204 20.00 1.12 -17.54
CA ARG A 204 19.77 2.24 -18.45
C ARG A 204 20.27 3.51 -17.79
N PRO A 205 21.33 4.17 -18.36
CA PRO A 205 21.74 5.48 -17.87
C PRO A 205 20.51 6.41 -17.95
N ARG A 206 20.08 6.93 -16.82
CA ARG A 206 19.11 8.04 -16.81
C ARG A 206 19.79 9.16 -17.55
N TYR A 207 19.35 9.49 -18.75
CA TYR A 207 19.64 10.79 -19.32
C TYR A 207 19.02 11.80 -18.37
N GLU A 208 19.88 12.38 -17.53
CA GLU A 208 19.55 13.58 -16.79
C GLU A 208 19.26 14.61 -17.87
N TYR A 209 17.96 14.91 -18.04
CA TYR A 209 17.55 15.99 -18.92
C TYR A 209 18.04 17.24 -18.24
N GLU A 210 19.25 17.68 -18.63
CA GLU A 210 19.69 19.02 -18.33
C GLU A 210 18.64 19.93 -18.97
N PRO A 211 17.87 20.70 -18.18
CA PRO A 211 16.92 21.63 -18.78
C PRO A 211 17.78 22.55 -19.65
N GLU A 212 17.59 22.48 -20.97
CA GLU A 212 18.13 23.46 -21.88
C GLU A 212 17.86 24.81 -21.24
N GLU A 213 18.92 25.53 -20.84
CA GLU A 213 18.81 26.90 -20.33
C GLU A 213 17.98 27.67 -21.34
N GLU A 214 16.73 27.96 -20.97
CA GLU A 214 15.84 28.77 -21.79
C GLU A 214 16.64 30.02 -22.11
N PRO A 215 16.93 30.31 -23.41
CA PRO A 215 17.73 31.49 -23.75
C PRO A 215 17.10 32.67 -23.07
N GLU A 216 17.86 33.32 -22.18
CA GLU A 216 17.42 34.49 -21.42
C GLU A 216 16.71 35.43 -22.38
N ARG A 217 15.39 35.50 -22.27
CA ARG A 217 14.60 36.48 -23.03
C ARG A 217 15.21 37.85 -22.71
N PRO A 218 15.70 38.60 -23.72
CA PRO A 218 16.35 39.88 -23.47
C PRO A 218 15.39 40.73 -22.62
N ARG A 219 15.84 41.07 -21.41
CA ARG A 219 15.12 41.96 -20.51
C ARG A 219 14.77 43.18 -21.31
N ARG A 220 13.49 43.30 -21.65
CA ARG A 220 12.91 44.48 -22.33
C ARG A 220 13.37 45.71 -21.59
N SER A 221 14.32 46.42 -22.18
CA SER A 221 14.91 47.61 -21.63
C SER A 221 13.80 48.57 -21.15
N LYS A 222 13.97 48.98 -19.92
CA LYS A 222 13.25 50.00 -19.20
C LYS A 222 12.77 51.06 -20.18
N ARG A 223 11.44 51.15 -20.35
CA ARG A 223 10.73 52.14 -21.12
C ARG A 223 11.38 53.49 -20.84
N GLU A 224 12.05 54.09 -21.86
CA GLU A 224 12.54 55.45 -21.84
C GLU A 224 11.42 56.34 -21.39
N GLU A 225 11.65 57.08 -20.30
CA GLU A 225 10.79 58.15 -19.84
C GLU A 225 10.61 59.17 -20.99
N ARG A 226 9.43 59.22 -21.51
CA ARG A 226 9.02 60.18 -22.50
C ARG A 226 9.10 61.57 -21.85
N PRO A 227 9.90 62.53 -22.38
CA PRO A 227 9.96 63.87 -21.82
C PRO A 227 8.58 64.55 -21.80
N ALA A 228 8.25 65.14 -20.68
CA ALA A 228 7.00 65.89 -20.50
C ALA A 228 6.87 66.99 -21.56
N ALA A 229 5.71 67.05 -22.23
CA ALA A 229 5.37 68.12 -23.17
C ALA A 229 5.29 69.46 -22.42
N PRO A 230 5.79 70.56 -23.02
CA PRO A 230 5.74 71.86 -22.39
C PRO A 230 4.30 72.35 -22.28
N GLU A 231 3.97 72.95 -21.13
CA GLU A 231 2.67 73.60 -20.88
C GLU A 231 2.43 74.75 -21.80
N PRO A 232 1.21 74.95 -22.29
CA PRO A 232 0.86 76.12 -23.11
C PRO A 232 0.81 77.39 -22.25
N VAL A 233 1.64 78.36 -22.60
CA VAL A 233 1.62 79.71 -22.02
C VAL A 233 0.27 80.37 -22.36
N ARG A 234 -0.51 80.72 -21.33
CA ARG A 234 -1.70 81.57 -21.44
C ARG A 234 -1.23 83.02 -21.54
N THR A 235 -1.47 83.66 -22.69
CA THR A 235 -1.56 85.09 -22.84
C THR A 235 -3.01 85.53 -22.71
#